data_aae981dc8a56373733254ac95b8e7506
#
_entry.id   aae981dc8a56373733254ac95b8e7506
#
_cell.length_a   1.000
_cell.length_b   1.000
_cell.length_c   1.000
_cell.angle_alpha   90.00
_cell.angle_beta   90.00
_cell.angle_gamma   90.00
#
_symmetry.space_group_name_H-M   'P 1'
#
loop_
_entity.id
_entity.type
_entity.pdbx_description
1 polymer ?
#
loop_
_entity_poly.entity_id
_entity_poly.type
_entity_poly.pdbx_seq_one_letter_code
_entity_poly.pdbx_strand_id
1 'polypeptide(L)'
;MTDTAPHFDQLVFSGGGLRCFWQGGFLDVVRDTIDLSPTRITGVSGGALAACCFVARQGRKMLEAMKDTFRSNESNVAWDSFDEDGITPHQRLYRECLEKVFDTDARHAIINGPDLHILLGHPPLDRAPKLSGTAATIAYEAELHTVASPHFNWAEKMGLSSSKVDARQAARDGTLIDLIAAAAVIPPVFEPPTWDGKPVIDGGMADQAPMPDPDRGSTLVLLTRHYSGLTPADGRTYLEPSEACPVDKIDFTRPEQLQKTWDIGMSDGEAFLQSHNLTKH
;
A
#
# COMPACT_ATOMS: atom_id res chain seq x y z
N MET A 1 -14.42 9.32 33.09
CA MET A 1 -13.29 8.77 32.33
C MET A 1 -12.94 9.85 31.34
N THR A 2 -11.76 10.42 31.39
CA THR A 2 -11.32 11.42 30.41
C THR A 2 -11.16 10.67 29.08
N ASP A 3 -12.07 10.93 28.16
CA ASP A 3 -12.00 10.44 26.78
C ASP A 3 -10.79 11.11 26.10
N THR A 4 -9.62 10.53 26.28
CA THR A 4 -8.43 10.95 25.55
C THR A 4 -8.52 10.35 24.15
N ALA A 5 -8.34 11.21 23.12
CA ALA A 5 -8.27 10.75 21.75
C ALA A 5 -7.28 9.58 21.62
N PRO A 6 -7.57 8.56 20.80
CA PRO A 6 -6.67 7.44 20.61
C PRO A 6 -5.33 7.94 20.03
N HIS A 7 -4.24 7.45 20.62
CA HIS A 7 -2.88 7.76 20.20
C HIS A 7 -2.23 6.51 19.59
N PHE A 8 -1.52 6.69 18.48
CA PHE A 8 -0.83 5.61 17.80
C PHE A 8 0.63 5.98 17.53
N ASP A 9 1.55 5.21 18.11
CA ASP A 9 3.00 5.37 17.90
C ASP A 9 3.42 4.89 16.49
N GLN A 10 2.63 3.99 15.92
CA GLN A 10 2.95 3.31 14.66
C GLN A 10 1.73 3.22 13.74
N LEU A 11 1.97 3.29 12.43
CA LEU A 11 0.97 2.98 11.41
C LEU A 11 1.44 1.86 10.48
N VAL A 12 0.50 1.00 10.12
CA VAL A 12 0.71 -0.06 9.12
C VAL A 12 -0.33 0.10 8.00
N PHE A 13 0.16 0.24 6.78
CA PHE A 13 -0.64 0.30 5.57
C PHE A 13 -0.57 -1.05 4.86
N SER A 14 -1.63 -1.84 4.97
CA SER A 14 -1.68 -3.15 4.32
C SER A 14 -1.76 -3.03 2.79
N GLY A 15 -1.34 -4.08 2.11
CA GLY A 15 -1.49 -4.21 0.67
C GLY A 15 -2.95 -4.33 0.22
N GLY A 16 -3.18 -4.19 -1.09
CA GLY A 16 -4.51 -4.32 -1.66
C GLY A 16 -4.71 -3.64 -3.02
N GLY A 17 -3.63 -3.21 -3.67
CA GLY A 17 -3.71 -2.49 -4.94
C GLY A 17 -4.54 -1.21 -4.80
N LEU A 18 -5.47 -0.97 -5.72
CA LEU A 18 -6.33 0.22 -5.72
C LEU A 18 -7.29 0.30 -4.52
N ARG A 19 -7.56 -0.81 -3.82
CA ARG A 19 -8.35 -0.79 -2.58
C ARG A 19 -7.71 0.02 -1.46
N CYS A 20 -6.38 0.29 -1.55
CA CYS A 20 -5.68 1.15 -0.60
C CYS A 20 -6.15 2.62 -0.64
N PHE A 21 -6.92 3.04 -1.62
CA PHE A 21 -7.58 4.36 -1.61
C PHE A 21 -8.61 4.52 -0.49
N TRP A 22 -9.14 3.41 0.05
CA TRP A 22 -9.92 3.42 1.29
C TRP A 22 -9.09 3.97 2.47
N GLN A 23 -7.84 3.54 2.61
CA GLN A 23 -6.92 4.04 3.65
C GLN A 23 -6.72 5.56 3.52
N GLY A 24 -6.61 6.05 2.28
CA GLY A 24 -6.51 7.49 2.01
C GLY A 24 -7.76 8.26 2.44
N GLY A 25 -8.96 7.77 2.11
CA GLY A 25 -10.23 8.36 2.50
C GLY A 25 -10.43 8.38 4.02
N PHE A 26 -10.13 7.28 4.69
CA PHE A 26 -10.17 7.17 6.16
C PHE A 26 -9.27 8.22 6.82
N LEU A 27 -8.02 8.29 6.39
CA LEU A 27 -7.02 9.20 6.96
C LEU A 27 -7.29 10.67 6.64
N ASP A 28 -7.95 10.97 5.55
CA ASP A 28 -8.37 12.33 5.18
C ASP A 28 -9.36 12.94 6.18
N VAL A 29 -10.11 12.07 6.88
CA VAL A 29 -11.05 12.48 7.94
C VAL A 29 -10.39 12.47 9.32
N VAL A 30 -9.61 11.44 9.61
CA VAL A 30 -9.19 11.11 10.97
C VAL A 30 -7.93 11.87 11.41
N ARG A 31 -6.97 12.04 10.49
CA ARG A 31 -5.61 12.45 10.83
C ARG A 31 -5.45 13.76 11.59
N ASP A 32 -6.28 14.76 11.27
CA ASP A 32 -6.18 16.09 11.90
C ASP A 32 -7.03 16.20 13.16
N THR A 33 -7.98 15.26 13.36
CA THR A 33 -8.86 15.25 14.54
C THR A 33 -8.21 14.54 15.74
N ILE A 34 -7.41 13.48 15.50
CA ILE A 34 -6.79 12.69 16.57
C ILE A 34 -5.28 12.92 16.73
N ASP A 35 -4.72 13.95 16.10
CA ASP A 35 -3.27 14.22 16.08
C ASP A 35 -2.45 12.97 15.74
N LEU A 36 -2.70 12.41 14.54
CA LEU A 36 -2.07 11.19 14.09
C LEU A 36 -0.62 11.45 13.67
N SER A 37 0.30 11.42 14.64
CA SER A 37 1.74 11.73 14.51
C SER A 37 2.62 10.52 14.84
N PRO A 38 2.53 9.41 14.06
CA PRO A 38 3.30 8.21 14.35
C PRO A 38 4.80 8.44 14.17
N THR A 39 5.60 7.73 14.96
CA THR A 39 7.07 7.75 14.85
C THR A 39 7.57 6.78 13.79
N ARG A 40 6.82 5.71 13.52
CA ARG A 40 7.16 4.66 12.53
C ARG A 40 5.96 4.29 11.68
N ILE A 41 6.22 4.10 10.41
CA ILE A 41 5.21 3.70 9.41
C ILE A 41 5.78 2.58 8.55
N THR A 42 4.96 1.59 8.25
CA THR A 42 5.25 0.60 7.22
C THR A 42 4.14 0.55 6.19
N GLY A 43 4.51 0.23 4.98
CA GLY A 43 3.56 0.02 3.89
C GLY A 43 4.02 -1.08 2.94
N VAL A 44 3.08 -1.72 2.27
CA VAL A 44 3.35 -2.79 1.30
C VAL A 44 2.43 -2.66 0.09
N SER A 45 2.91 -2.93 -1.12
CA SER A 45 2.10 -2.87 -2.34
C SER A 45 1.42 -1.50 -2.50
N GLY A 46 0.12 -1.47 -2.80
CA GLY A 46 -0.67 -0.22 -2.79
C GLY A 46 -0.63 0.55 -1.46
N GLY A 47 -0.43 -0.16 -0.34
CA GLY A 47 -0.24 0.47 0.98
C GLY A 47 1.08 1.24 1.10
N ALA A 48 2.11 0.90 0.33
CA ALA A 48 3.34 1.70 0.23
C ALA A 48 3.05 3.08 -0.36
N LEU A 49 2.25 3.14 -1.43
CA LEU A 49 1.77 4.40 -2.00
C LEU A 49 0.94 5.19 -0.99
N ALA A 50 -0.03 4.53 -0.33
CA ALA A 50 -0.89 5.19 0.66
C ALA A 50 -0.09 5.76 1.84
N ALA A 51 0.93 5.05 2.34
CA ALA A 51 1.83 5.50 3.39
C ALA A 51 2.65 6.74 2.97
N CYS A 52 3.22 6.72 1.76
CA CYS A 52 3.94 7.88 1.21
C CYS A 52 3.01 9.09 1.02
N CYS A 53 1.79 8.86 0.51
CA CYS A 53 0.77 9.92 0.38
C CYS A 53 0.34 10.48 1.74
N PHE A 54 0.23 9.64 2.77
CA PHE A 54 -0.07 10.09 4.12
C PHE A 54 1.01 11.02 4.66
N VAL A 55 2.28 10.63 4.59
CA VAL A 55 3.42 11.44 5.07
C VAL A 55 3.52 12.75 4.29
N ALA A 56 3.41 12.70 2.97
CA ALA A 56 3.51 13.86 2.09
C ALA A 56 2.22 14.71 2.01
N ARG A 57 1.13 14.31 2.67
CA ARG A 57 -0.21 14.96 2.57
C ARG A 57 -0.73 15.05 1.13
N GLN A 58 -0.46 14.02 0.31
CA GLN A 58 -0.81 14.00 -1.11
C GLN A 58 -1.98 13.07 -1.47
N GLY A 59 -2.71 12.54 -0.49
CA GLY A 59 -3.76 11.53 -0.73
C GLY A 59 -4.81 11.99 -1.75
N ARG A 60 -5.41 13.17 -1.58
CA ARG A 60 -6.39 13.73 -2.53
C ARG A 60 -5.80 14.01 -3.91
N LYS A 61 -4.57 14.55 -3.97
CA LYS A 61 -3.88 14.81 -5.23
C LYS A 61 -3.62 13.51 -5.99
N MET A 62 -3.27 12.43 -5.27
CA MET A 62 -3.10 11.10 -5.85
C MET A 62 -4.43 10.52 -6.35
N LEU A 63 -5.52 10.66 -5.59
CA LEU A 63 -6.84 10.22 -6.02
C LEU A 63 -7.24 10.89 -7.35
N GLU A 64 -7.11 12.20 -7.46
CA GLU A 64 -7.48 12.92 -8.69
C GLU A 64 -6.54 12.57 -9.85
N ALA A 65 -5.22 12.46 -9.62
CA ALA A 65 -4.28 12.05 -10.65
C ALA A 65 -4.60 10.66 -11.21
N MET A 66 -4.95 9.71 -10.35
CA MET A 66 -5.34 8.36 -10.77
C MET A 66 -6.68 8.36 -11.53
N LYS A 67 -7.67 9.12 -11.05
CA LYS A 67 -8.96 9.25 -11.76
C LYS A 67 -8.79 9.84 -13.16
N ASP A 68 -7.93 10.86 -13.30
CA ASP A 68 -7.64 11.46 -14.60
C ASP A 68 -6.95 10.45 -15.53
N THR A 69 -6.02 9.68 -15.00
CA THR A 69 -5.36 8.59 -15.75
C THR A 69 -6.37 7.54 -16.18
N PHE A 70 -7.31 7.14 -15.32
CA PHE A 70 -8.34 6.15 -15.66
C PHE A 70 -9.29 6.67 -16.75
N ARG A 71 -9.66 7.95 -16.72
CA ARG A 71 -10.50 8.58 -17.76
C ARG A 71 -9.81 8.62 -19.12
N SER A 72 -8.49 8.76 -19.15
CA SER A 72 -7.71 8.76 -20.38
C SER A 72 -7.39 7.36 -20.91
N ASN A 73 -7.57 6.31 -20.09
CA ASN A 73 -7.29 4.93 -20.41
C ASN A 73 -8.56 4.21 -20.86
N GLU A 74 -8.79 4.11 -22.19
CA GLU A 74 -9.99 3.49 -22.77
C GLU A 74 -10.04 1.95 -22.61
N SER A 75 -8.94 1.31 -22.19
CA SER A 75 -8.84 -0.15 -22.18
C SER A 75 -7.80 -0.65 -21.19
N ASN A 76 -8.16 -1.63 -20.37
CA ASN A 76 -7.21 -2.45 -19.59
C ASN A 76 -6.34 -3.36 -20.47
N VAL A 77 -6.57 -3.35 -21.78
CA VAL A 77 -6.00 -4.32 -22.71
C VAL A 77 -4.67 -3.80 -23.24
N ALA A 78 -3.65 -3.90 -22.43
CA ALA A 78 -2.29 -3.91 -22.94
C ALA A 78 -1.47 -5.03 -22.27
N TRP A 79 -2.15 -6.14 -21.94
CA TRP A 79 -1.48 -7.34 -21.46
C TRP A 79 -0.49 -7.91 -22.48
N ASP A 80 -0.70 -7.61 -23.77
CA ASP A 80 0.06 -8.15 -24.91
C ASP A 80 1.02 -7.14 -25.55
N SER A 81 1.00 -5.87 -25.14
CA SER A 81 1.90 -4.86 -25.69
C SER A 81 3.00 -4.52 -24.68
N PHE A 82 4.15 -5.14 -24.87
CA PHE A 82 5.38 -4.67 -24.24
C PHE A 82 5.97 -3.60 -25.16
N ASP A 83 6.29 -2.45 -24.61
CA ASP A 83 7.18 -1.51 -25.25
C ASP A 83 8.59 -2.12 -25.37
N GLU A 84 9.41 -1.56 -26.24
CA GLU A 84 10.80 -2.01 -26.46
C GLU A 84 11.61 -2.09 -25.16
N ASP A 85 11.18 -1.34 -24.12
CA ASP A 85 11.81 -1.27 -22.80
C ASP A 85 11.28 -2.33 -21.79
N GLY A 86 10.34 -3.21 -22.19
CA GLY A 86 9.78 -4.24 -21.32
C GLY A 86 8.83 -3.71 -20.21
N ILE A 87 8.41 -2.46 -20.29
CA ILE A 87 7.49 -1.79 -19.36
C ILE A 87 6.08 -1.82 -19.95
N THR A 88 5.08 -2.19 -19.15
CA THR A 88 3.69 -2.14 -19.62
C THR A 88 3.14 -0.72 -19.60
N PRO A 89 2.12 -0.44 -20.44
CA PRO A 89 1.39 0.83 -20.38
C PRO A 89 0.86 1.16 -18.99
N HIS A 90 0.39 0.18 -18.21
CA HIS A 90 -0.07 0.37 -16.83
C HIS A 90 1.04 0.81 -15.89
N GLN A 91 2.23 0.22 -15.98
CA GLN A 91 3.37 0.64 -15.17
C GLN A 91 3.81 2.06 -15.52
N ARG A 92 3.79 2.41 -16.81
CA ARG A 92 4.11 3.76 -17.27
C ARG A 92 3.11 4.78 -16.71
N LEU A 93 1.81 4.54 -16.89
CA LEU A 93 0.75 5.39 -16.35
C LEU A 93 0.82 5.53 -14.83
N TYR A 94 1.09 4.44 -14.13
CA TYR A 94 1.28 4.47 -12.68
C TYR A 94 2.48 5.34 -12.31
N ARG A 95 3.61 5.16 -12.99
CA ARG A 95 4.83 5.95 -12.76
C ARG A 95 4.61 7.45 -13.05
N GLU A 96 3.93 7.79 -14.13
CA GLU A 96 3.57 9.18 -14.44
C GLU A 96 2.70 9.81 -13.33
N CYS A 97 1.75 9.06 -12.76
CA CYS A 97 0.99 9.51 -11.59
C CYS A 97 1.89 9.78 -10.39
N LEU A 98 2.84 8.88 -10.11
CA LEU A 98 3.80 9.04 -9.00
C LEU A 98 4.64 10.31 -9.20
N GLU A 99 5.20 10.51 -10.39
CA GLU A 99 6.03 11.68 -10.74
C GLU A 99 5.26 13.00 -10.60
N LYS A 100 4.00 13.02 -11.04
CA LYS A 100 3.11 14.19 -10.93
C LYS A 100 2.78 14.55 -9.47
N VAL A 101 2.69 13.55 -8.60
CA VAL A 101 2.23 13.75 -7.21
C VAL A 101 3.40 13.95 -6.24
N PHE A 102 4.46 13.18 -6.39
CA PHE A 102 5.64 13.29 -5.54
C PHE A 102 6.65 14.31 -6.10
N ASP A 103 6.24 15.58 -6.13
CA ASP A 103 7.09 16.73 -6.44
C ASP A 103 8.18 16.95 -5.37
N THR A 104 8.95 18.00 -5.51
CA THR A 104 10.04 18.34 -4.59
C THR A 104 9.56 18.49 -3.15
N ASP A 105 8.43 19.16 -2.93
CA ASP A 105 7.90 19.41 -1.58
C ASP A 105 7.40 18.12 -0.93
N ALA A 106 6.71 17.27 -1.70
CA ALA A 106 6.27 15.96 -1.25
C ALA A 106 7.46 15.06 -0.85
N ARG A 107 8.53 15.06 -1.65
CA ARG A 107 9.77 14.33 -1.32
C ARG A 107 10.44 14.88 -0.07
N HIS A 108 10.53 16.20 0.09
CA HIS A 108 11.06 16.82 1.30
C HIS A 108 10.23 16.47 2.55
N ALA A 109 8.89 16.39 2.43
CA ALA A 109 8.04 15.96 3.52
C ALA A 109 8.35 14.50 3.94
N ILE A 110 8.63 13.60 2.99
CA ILE A 110 9.03 12.23 3.28
C ILE A 110 10.41 12.18 3.93
N ILE A 111 11.41 12.92 3.39
CA ILE A 111 12.77 12.96 3.93
C ILE A 111 12.78 13.37 5.42
N ASN A 112 11.95 14.33 5.78
CA ASN A 112 11.87 14.91 7.13
C ASN A 112 10.76 14.30 8.00
N GLY A 113 10.03 13.33 7.46
CA GLY A 113 8.92 12.65 8.13
C GLY A 113 9.35 11.55 9.11
N PRO A 114 8.38 10.77 9.59
CA PRO A 114 8.63 9.62 10.46
C PRO A 114 9.45 8.54 9.76
N ASP A 115 9.93 7.56 10.52
CA ASP A 115 10.55 6.35 9.95
C ASP A 115 9.54 5.65 9.05
N LEU A 116 9.78 5.69 7.74
CA LEU A 116 8.90 5.11 6.74
C LEU A 116 9.61 3.98 6.00
N HIS A 117 9.11 2.76 6.15
CA HIS A 117 9.65 1.57 5.49
C HIS A 117 8.65 0.94 4.55
N ILE A 118 9.12 0.56 3.38
CA ILE A 118 8.35 -0.16 2.35
C ILE A 118 8.85 -1.58 2.25
N LEU A 119 7.93 -2.56 2.33
CA LEU A 119 8.26 -3.97 2.19
C LEU A 119 8.38 -4.33 0.70
N LEU A 120 9.50 -4.91 0.33
CA LEU A 120 9.74 -5.56 -0.96
C LEU A 120 9.87 -7.07 -0.77
N GLY A 121 9.29 -7.84 -1.69
CA GLY A 121 9.48 -9.29 -1.77
C GLY A 121 10.68 -9.62 -2.65
N HIS A 122 11.35 -10.75 -2.36
CA HIS A 122 12.45 -11.28 -3.16
C HIS A 122 12.11 -12.70 -3.61
N PRO A 123 12.01 -12.96 -4.92
CA PRO A 123 11.79 -14.31 -5.41
C PRO A 123 12.99 -15.22 -5.10
N PRO A 124 12.80 -16.56 -5.00
CA PRO A 124 13.92 -17.50 -4.81
C PRO A 124 14.89 -17.42 -5.98
N LEU A 125 16.19 -17.24 -5.67
CA LEU A 125 17.25 -17.00 -6.66
C LEU A 125 17.62 -18.24 -7.49
N ASP A 126 17.26 -19.43 -7.02
CA ASP A 126 17.58 -20.75 -7.61
C ASP A 126 16.65 -21.15 -8.76
N ARG A 127 15.63 -20.34 -9.04
CA ARG A 127 14.66 -20.57 -10.13
C ARG A 127 14.62 -19.39 -11.07
N ALA A 128 14.33 -19.67 -12.35
CA ALA A 128 14.16 -18.59 -13.32
C ALA A 128 13.16 -17.54 -12.80
N PRO A 129 13.53 -16.27 -12.65
CA PRO A 129 12.72 -15.27 -11.95
C PRO A 129 11.27 -15.18 -12.44
N LYS A 130 11.07 -15.28 -13.76
CA LYS A 130 9.74 -15.26 -14.38
C LYS A 130 8.86 -16.42 -13.96
N LEU A 131 9.40 -17.65 -13.97
CA LEU A 131 8.65 -18.87 -13.61
C LEU A 131 8.34 -18.93 -12.12
N SER A 132 9.30 -18.59 -11.28
CA SER A 132 9.08 -18.54 -9.83
C SER A 132 8.14 -17.42 -9.42
N GLY A 133 8.23 -16.24 -10.07
CA GLY A 133 7.31 -15.14 -9.87
C GLY A 133 5.88 -15.53 -10.22
N THR A 134 5.65 -16.17 -11.37
CA THR A 134 4.31 -16.63 -11.78
C THR A 134 3.72 -17.64 -10.79
N ALA A 135 4.50 -18.64 -10.38
CA ALA A 135 4.06 -19.64 -9.42
C ALA A 135 3.75 -19.01 -8.05
N ALA A 136 4.58 -18.07 -7.59
CA ALA A 136 4.35 -17.35 -6.35
C ALA A 136 3.08 -16.47 -6.44
N THR A 137 2.84 -15.82 -7.58
CA THR A 137 1.62 -15.02 -7.78
C THR A 137 0.36 -15.88 -7.75
N ILE A 138 0.36 -17.01 -8.43
CA ILE A 138 -0.76 -17.95 -8.42
C ILE A 138 -1.03 -18.46 -7.00
N ALA A 139 0.02 -18.86 -6.28
CA ALA A 139 -0.10 -19.31 -4.90
C ALA A 139 -0.60 -18.18 -3.99
N TYR A 140 -0.11 -16.97 -4.16
CA TYR A 140 -0.57 -15.80 -3.42
C TYR A 140 -2.03 -15.45 -3.69
N GLU A 141 -2.47 -15.44 -4.95
CA GLU A 141 -3.88 -15.21 -5.28
C GLU A 141 -4.78 -16.30 -4.70
N ALA A 142 -4.36 -17.56 -4.76
CA ALA A 142 -5.08 -18.66 -4.12
C ALA A 142 -5.16 -18.46 -2.59
N GLU A 143 -4.07 -18.06 -1.97
CA GLU A 143 -4.01 -17.79 -0.53
C GLU A 143 -4.86 -16.58 -0.15
N LEU A 144 -4.86 -15.50 -0.93
CA LEU A 144 -5.71 -14.33 -0.70
C LEU A 144 -7.20 -14.64 -0.64
N HIS A 145 -7.65 -15.66 -1.33
CA HIS A 145 -9.05 -16.11 -1.29
C HIS A 145 -9.36 -16.97 -0.06
N THR A 146 -8.36 -17.53 0.58
CA THR A 146 -8.49 -18.51 1.66
C THR A 146 -7.91 -18.05 3.00
N VAL A 147 -7.04 -17.03 3.01
CA VAL A 147 -6.30 -16.61 4.20
C VAL A 147 -7.17 -15.88 5.21
N ALA A 148 -7.11 -16.36 6.43
CA ALA A 148 -7.82 -15.80 7.57
C ALA A 148 -7.08 -14.60 8.21
N SER A 149 -5.81 -14.38 7.91
CA SER A 149 -4.95 -13.36 8.53
C SER A 149 -4.13 -12.62 7.48
N PRO A 150 -3.83 -11.31 7.67
CA PRO A 150 -2.92 -10.58 6.82
C PRO A 150 -1.45 -11.04 6.97
N HIS A 151 -1.13 -11.71 8.07
CA HIS A 151 0.19 -12.27 8.35
C HIS A 151 0.20 -13.76 8.04
N PHE A 152 1.10 -14.19 7.20
CA PHE A 152 1.23 -15.57 6.80
C PHE A 152 2.72 -15.95 6.61
N ASN A 153 3.02 -17.22 6.76
CA ASN A 153 4.39 -17.75 6.69
C ASN A 153 4.60 -18.77 5.55
N TRP A 154 3.63 -18.89 4.64
CA TRP A 154 3.74 -19.79 3.50
C TRP A 154 4.83 -19.34 2.51
N ALA A 155 5.01 -18.04 2.36
CA ALA A 155 5.99 -17.45 1.48
C ALA A 155 7.43 -17.90 1.83
N GLU A 156 7.79 -17.88 3.11
CA GLU A 156 9.09 -18.38 3.58
C GLU A 156 9.29 -19.86 3.26
N LYS A 157 8.23 -20.67 3.42
CA LYS A 157 8.27 -22.11 3.09
C LYS A 157 8.49 -22.36 1.59
N MET A 158 8.13 -21.40 0.74
CA MET A 158 8.38 -21.43 -0.70
C MET A 158 9.71 -20.78 -1.10
N GLY A 159 10.52 -20.32 -0.15
CA GLY A 159 11.80 -19.67 -0.39
C GLY A 159 11.71 -18.21 -0.76
N LEU A 160 10.54 -17.58 -0.57
CA LEU A 160 10.36 -16.13 -0.71
C LEU A 160 10.98 -15.45 0.53
N SER A 161 11.78 -14.43 0.33
CA SER A 161 12.25 -13.56 1.39
C SER A 161 11.73 -12.13 1.18
N SER A 162 11.90 -11.27 2.16
CA SER A 162 11.48 -9.87 2.06
C SER A 162 12.50 -8.94 2.72
N SER A 163 12.47 -7.68 2.36
CA SER A 163 13.26 -6.62 3.00
C SER A 163 12.43 -5.35 3.16
N LYS A 164 12.66 -4.65 4.26
CA LYS A 164 12.10 -3.32 4.50
C LYS A 164 13.09 -2.26 4.04
N VAL A 165 12.69 -1.42 3.10
CA VAL A 165 13.51 -0.35 2.52
C VAL A 165 13.10 0.99 3.13
N ASP A 166 14.07 1.78 3.60
CA ASP A 166 13.83 3.14 4.12
C ASP A 166 13.45 4.08 2.98
N ALA A 167 12.19 4.51 2.94
CA ALA A 167 11.67 5.42 1.92
C ALA A 167 12.24 6.84 2.05
N ARG A 168 12.68 7.26 3.23
CA ARG A 168 13.34 8.56 3.42
C ARG A 168 14.71 8.55 2.76
N GLN A 169 15.46 7.44 2.87
CA GLN A 169 16.73 7.29 2.19
C GLN A 169 16.52 7.24 0.67
N ALA A 170 15.55 6.46 0.19
CA ALA A 170 15.19 6.44 -1.22
C ALA A 170 14.81 7.84 -1.75
N ALA A 171 14.12 8.64 -0.95
CA ALA A 171 13.79 10.03 -1.32
C ALA A 171 15.02 10.93 -1.41
N ARG A 172 16.01 10.78 -0.50
CA ARG A 172 17.29 11.51 -0.55
C ARG A 172 18.11 11.13 -1.79
N ASP A 173 18.11 9.86 -2.13
CA ASP A 173 18.86 9.31 -3.27
C ASP A 173 18.14 9.52 -4.62
N GLY A 174 16.93 10.10 -4.60
CA GLY A 174 16.15 10.36 -5.81
C GLY A 174 15.41 9.12 -6.36
N THR A 175 15.40 7.99 -5.64
CA THR A 175 14.86 6.69 -6.06
C THR A 175 13.51 6.36 -5.44
N LEU A 176 12.83 7.31 -4.79
CA LEU A 176 11.53 7.09 -4.14
C LEU A 176 10.47 6.55 -5.10
N ILE A 177 10.40 7.10 -6.31
CA ILE A 177 9.43 6.67 -7.34
C ILE A 177 9.70 5.22 -7.74
N ASP A 178 10.98 4.87 -7.91
CA ASP A 178 11.40 3.51 -8.26
C ASP A 178 11.01 2.52 -7.14
N LEU A 179 11.19 2.92 -5.87
CA LEU A 179 10.82 2.12 -4.72
C LEU A 179 9.30 1.85 -4.67
N ILE A 180 8.48 2.90 -4.81
CA ILE A 180 7.02 2.77 -4.79
C ILE A 180 6.55 1.91 -5.98
N ALA A 181 7.11 2.13 -7.16
CA ALA A 181 6.79 1.35 -8.35
C ALA A 181 7.18 -0.12 -8.18
N ALA A 182 8.39 -0.40 -7.65
CA ALA A 182 8.87 -1.75 -7.40
C ALA A 182 8.01 -2.51 -6.38
N ALA A 183 7.48 -1.81 -5.35
CA ALA A 183 6.61 -2.40 -4.35
C ALA A 183 5.26 -2.89 -4.91
N ALA A 184 4.84 -2.41 -6.08
CA ALA A 184 3.57 -2.75 -6.72
C ALA A 184 3.70 -3.74 -7.90
N VAL A 185 4.89 -4.33 -8.13
CA VAL A 185 5.12 -5.24 -9.25
C VAL A 185 4.62 -6.64 -8.93
N ILE A 186 3.54 -7.05 -9.59
CA ILE A 186 2.97 -8.38 -9.50
C ILE A 186 3.33 -9.17 -10.76
N PRO A 187 4.17 -10.24 -10.68
CA PRO A 187 4.38 -11.12 -11.82
C PRO A 187 3.05 -11.82 -12.23
N PRO A 188 2.79 -12.21 -13.47
CA PRO A 188 3.75 -12.90 -14.35
C PRO A 188 4.26 -12.11 -15.53
N VAL A 189 3.86 -10.88 -15.70
CA VAL A 189 3.96 -10.20 -17.00
C VAL A 189 5.31 -9.51 -17.20
N PHE A 190 6.13 -9.32 -16.16
CA PHE A 190 7.35 -8.50 -16.23
C PHE A 190 8.59 -9.22 -15.72
N GLU A 191 9.73 -8.80 -16.24
CA GLU A 191 10.96 -9.00 -15.53
C GLU A 191 10.89 -8.23 -14.19
N PRO A 192 11.10 -8.89 -13.05
CA PRO A 192 11.15 -8.20 -11.79
C PRO A 192 12.20 -7.10 -11.85
N PRO A 193 11.87 -5.85 -11.44
CA PRO A 193 12.88 -4.81 -11.30
C PRO A 193 13.92 -5.26 -10.28
N THR A 194 15.07 -4.62 -10.31
CA THR A 194 16.12 -4.87 -9.31
C THR A 194 16.15 -3.73 -8.31
N TRP A 195 16.32 -4.10 -7.04
CA TRP A 195 16.62 -3.17 -5.96
C TRP A 195 17.89 -3.65 -5.24
N ASP A 196 18.89 -2.78 -5.13
CA ASP A 196 20.23 -3.14 -4.63
C ASP A 196 20.81 -4.41 -5.31
N GLY A 197 20.62 -4.51 -6.62
CA GLY A 197 21.11 -5.63 -7.44
C GLY A 197 20.37 -6.94 -7.26
N LYS A 198 19.27 -6.98 -6.49
CA LYS A 198 18.43 -8.16 -6.29
C LYS A 198 17.09 -7.99 -6.99
N PRO A 199 16.57 -9.04 -7.66
CA PRO A 199 15.21 -9.02 -8.18
C PRO A 199 14.22 -8.78 -7.05
N VAL A 200 13.20 -7.93 -7.30
CA VAL A 200 12.15 -7.63 -6.34
C VAL A 200 10.76 -7.80 -6.95
N ILE A 201 9.80 -8.15 -6.12
CA ILE A 201 8.39 -8.29 -6.43
C ILE A 201 7.56 -7.64 -5.34
N ASP A 202 6.24 -7.56 -5.53
CA ASP A 202 5.32 -7.05 -4.52
C ASP A 202 5.54 -7.73 -3.16
N GLY A 203 5.84 -6.93 -2.14
CA GLY A 203 6.09 -7.40 -0.77
C GLY A 203 4.88 -8.04 -0.12
N GLY A 204 3.67 -7.75 -0.61
CA GLY A 204 2.43 -8.37 -0.16
C GLY A 204 2.39 -9.89 -0.37
N MET A 205 3.28 -10.42 -1.21
CA MET A 205 3.50 -11.87 -1.32
C MET A 205 4.20 -12.47 -0.09
N ALA A 206 4.90 -11.66 0.69
CA ALA A 206 5.57 -12.10 1.92
C ALA A 206 4.74 -11.76 3.17
N ASP A 207 4.19 -10.55 3.24
CA ASP A 207 3.32 -10.10 4.35
C ASP A 207 2.40 -8.98 3.85
N GLN A 208 1.09 -9.12 4.10
CA GLN A 208 0.08 -8.13 3.69
C GLN A 208 0.00 -6.92 4.63
N ALA A 209 0.49 -7.02 5.85
CA ALA A 209 0.47 -5.93 6.84
C ALA A 209 1.76 -5.93 7.67
N PRO A 210 2.92 -5.60 7.06
CA PRO A 210 4.22 -5.72 7.70
C PRO A 210 4.33 -4.79 8.92
N MET A 211 4.62 -5.36 10.08
CA MET A 211 4.80 -4.57 11.29
C MET A 211 6.11 -3.77 11.25
N PRO A 212 6.18 -2.56 11.83
CA PRO A 212 7.42 -1.80 11.98
C PRO A 212 8.51 -2.57 12.73
N ASP A 213 9.76 -2.17 12.55
CA ASP A 213 10.88 -2.69 13.30
C ASP A 213 11.68 -1.52 13.91
N PRO A 214 11.77 -1.42 15.23
CA PRO A 214 11.15 -2.27 16.24
C PRO A 214 9.62 -2.09 16.31
N ASP A 215 8.90 -3.20 16.54
CA ASP A 215 7.47 -3.20 16.82
C ASP A 215 7.23 -2.86 18.29
N ARG A 216 6.97 -1.59 18.56
CA ARG A 216 6.84 -1.05 19.94
C ARG A 216 5.80 0.06 20.01
N GLY A 217 5.00 0.02 21.06
CA GLY A 217 3.95 1.00 21.33
C GLY A 217 2.61 0.60 20.70
N SER A 218 1.71 1.57 20.60
CA SER A 218 0.40 1.39 20.01
C SER A 218 0.46 1.46 18.48
N THR A 219 -0.17 0.51 17.82
CA THR A 219 -0.14 0.41 16.34
C THR A 219 -1.55 0.43 15.76
N LEU A 220 -1.79 1.33 14.82
CA LEU A 220 -2.96 1.30 13.96
C LEU A 220 -2.64 0.57 12.66
N VAL A 221 -3.35 -0.52 12.39
CA VAL A 221 -3.21 -1.33 11.18
C VAL A 221 -4.41 -1.08 10.29
N LEU A 222 -4.20 -0.45 9.14
CA LEU A 222 -5.22 -0.16 8.14
C LEU A 222 -5.26 -1.29 7.11
N LEU A 223 -6.28 -2.12 7.20
CA LEU A 223 -6.53 -3.23 6.27
C LEU A 223 -7.36 -2.77 5.08
N THR A 224 -7.33 -3.52 3.98
CA THR A 224 -8.08 -3.19 2.74
C THR A 224 -9.21 -4.18 2.46
N ARG A 225 -9.43 -5.10 3.39
CA ARG A 225 -10.49 -6.12 3.33
C ARG A 225 -10.73 -6.71 4.71
N HIS A 226 -11.84 -7.42 4.84
CA HIS A 226 -12.13 -8.22 6.02
C HIS A 226 -11.31 -9.52 6.06
N TYR A 227 -10.81 -9.88 7.26
CA TYR A 227 -10.09 -11.13 7.54
C TYR A 227 -10.85 -11.93 8.61
N SER A 228 -11.35 -13.10 8.25
CA SER A 228 -12.21 -13.92 9.13
C SER A 228 -11.50 -14.51 10.37
N GLY A 229 -10.20 -14.58 10.34
CA GLY A 229 -9.35 -15.14 11.42
C GLY A 229 -8.41 -14.09 12.02
N LEU A 230 -8.75 -12.80 11.91
CA LEU A 230 -7.96 -11.76 12.52
C LEU A 230 -7.94 -11.92 14.03
N THR A 231 -6.77 -12.21 14.59
CA THR A 231 -6.61 -12.39 16.03
C THR A 231 -6.21 -11.05 16.65
N PRO A 232 -6.97 -10.56 17.64
CA PRO A 232 -6.57 -9.39 18.41
C PRO A 232 -5.17 -9.59 19.01
N ALA A 233 -4.34 -8.55 18.97
CA ALA A 233 -3.02 -8.53 19.56
C ALA A 233 -2.87 -7.28 20.41
N ASP A 234 -2.19 -7.43 21.54
CA ASP A 234 -1.98 -6.32 22.49
C ASP A 234 -1.25 -5.14 21.79
N GLY A 235 -1.74 -3.95 22.03
CA GLY A 235 -1.19 -2.73 21.43
C GLY A 235 -1.51 -2.54 19.96
N ARG A 236 -2.34 -3.39 19.32
CA ARG A 236 -2.73 -3.28 17.93
C ARG A 236 -4.23 -3.02 17.76
N THR A 237 -4.54 -1.99 17.00
CA THR A 237 -5.89 -1.70 16.53
C THR A 237 -5.97 -1.97 15.04
N TYR A 238 -6.78 -2.95 14.66
CA TYR A 238 -7.01 -3.28 13.25
C TYR A 238 -8.28 -2.58 12.78
N LEU A 239 -8.18 -1.88 11.67
CA LEU A 239 -9.34 -1.27 11.00
C LEU A 239 -9.50 -1.88 9.62
N GLU A 240 -10.72 -2.28 9.33
CA GLU A 240 -11.14 -2.87 8.07
C GLU A 240 -12.23 -2.00 7.44
N PRO A 241 -12.36 -1.98 6.10
CA PRO A 241 -13.49 -1.34 5.47
C PRO A 241 -14.82 -1.90 5.99
N SER A 242 -15.80 -1.04 6.27
CA SER A 242 -17.15 -1.46 6.72
C SER A 242 -17.89 -2.30 5.67
N GLU A 243 -17.53 -2.11 4.40
CA GLU A 243 -18.04 -2.89 3.27
C GLU A 243 -16.92 -3.17 2.26
N ALA A 244 -17.14 -4.11 1.35
CA ALA A 244 -16.16 -4.46 0.32
C ALA A 244 -15.86 -3.25 -0.58
N CYS A 245 -14.58 -2.90 -0.73
CA CYS A 245 -14.16 -1.85 -1.65
C CYS A 245 -14.58 -2.22 -3.08
N PRO A 246 -15.35 -1.38 -3.78
CA PRO A 246 -15.91 -1.71 -5.09
C PRO A 246 -14.86 -1.72 -6.22
N VAL A 247 -13.70 -1.06 -6.00
CA VAL A 247 -12.62 -1.04 -6.99
C VAL A 247 -11.91 -2.40 -7.02
N ASP A 248 -11.64 -2.91 -8.21
CA ASP A 248 -10.74 -4.05 -8.39
C ASP A 248 -9.30 -3.65 -8.08
N LYS A 249 -8.46 -4.61 -7.70
CA LYS A 249 -7.05 -4.36 -7.34
C LYS A 249 -6.25 -3.70 -8.45
N ILE A 250 -6.56 -4.03 -9.70
CA ILE A 250 -5.77 -3.70 -10.89
C ILE A 250 -6.61 -3.16 -12.07
N ASP A 251 -7.87 -2.81 -11.85
CA ASP A 251 -8.73 -2.23 -12.89
C ASP A 251 -8.53 -0.70 -12.97
N PHE A 252 -7.74 -0.26 -13.92
CA PHE A 252 -7.41 1.16 -14.18
C PHE A 252 -8.39 1.84 -15.14
N THR A 253 -9.64 1.37 -15.25
CA THR A 253 -10.64 1.93 -16.19
C THR A 253 -11.85 2.55 -15.51
N ARG A 254 -12.00 2.41 -14.19
CA ARG A 254 -13.23 2.77 -13.48
C ARG A 254 -13.00 3.83 -12.40
N PRO A 255 -12.85 5.11 -12.79
CA PRO A 255 -12.57 6.20 -11.85
C PRO A 255 -13.67 6.39 -10.80
N GLU A 256 -14.93 6.06 -11.13
CA GLU A 256 -16.05 6.15 -10.19
C GLU A 256 -15.98 5.11 -9.07
N GLN A 257 -15.42 3.92 -9.33
CA GLN A 257 -15.21 2.91 -8.30
C GLN A 257 -14.06 3.30 -7.36
N LEU A 258 -13.03 3.94 -7.89
CA LEU A 258 -11.94 4.48 -7.09
C LEU A 258 -12.46 5.58 -6.15
N GLN A 259 -13.31 6.49 -6.66
CA GLN A 259 -13.95 7.53 -5.84
C GLN A 259 -14.83 6.91 -4.75
N LYS A 260 -15.68 5.93 -5.08
CA LYS A 260 -16.51 5.24 -4.09
C LYS A 260 -15.69 4.58 -3.00
N THR A 261 -14.55 3.95 -3.35
CA THR A 261 -13.64 3.35 -2.37
C THR A 261 -13.09 4.40 -1.40
N TRP A 262 -12.73 5.57 -1.89
CA TRP A 262 -12.33 6.71 -1.06
C TRP A 262 -13.46 7.19 -0.15
N ASP A 263 -14.68 7.31 -0.69
CA ASP A 263 -15.86 7.80 0.05
C ASP A 263 -16.25 6.82 1.17
N ILE A 264 -16.14 5.50 0.96
CA ILE A 264 -16.29 4.49 2.03
C ILE A 264 -15.26 4.75 3.13
N GLY A 265 -14.00 4.97 2.77
CA GLY A 265 -12.96 5.31 3.73
C GLY A 265 -13.30 6.56 4.56
N MET A 266 -13.81 7.61 3.92
CA MET A 266 -14.25 8.82 4.63
C MET A 266 -15.39 8.53 5.60
N SER A 267 -16.40 7.76 5.17
CA SER A 267 -17.52 7.37 6.03
C SER A 267 -17.07 6.54 7.24
N ASP A 268 -16.15 5.60 7.01
CA ASP A 268 -15.55 4.79 8.08
C ASP A 268 -14.72 5.64 9.05
N GLY A 269 -14.01 6.65 8.54
CA GLY A 269 -13.30 7.63 9.36
C GLY A 269 -14.24 8.44 10.26
N GLU A 270 -15.37 8.89 9.74
CA GLU A 270 -16.40 9.58 10.52
C GLU A 270 -16.99 8.67 11.60
N ALA A 271 -17.31 7.41 11.25
CA ALA A 271 -17.80 6.43 12.21
C ALA A 271 -16.77 6.12 13.30
N PHE A 272 -15.49 6.04 12.94
CA PHE A 272 -14.39 5.87 13.91
C PHE A 272 -14.33 7.04 14.90
N LEU A 273 -14.38 8.29 14.42
CA LEU A 273 -14.38 9.46 15.30
C LEU A 273 -15.61 9.48 16.23
N GLN A 274 -16.80 9.17 15.69
CA GLN A 274 -18.04 9.10 16.48
C GLN A 274 -17.95 8.04 17.57
N SER A 275 -17.39 6.86 17.30
CA SER A 275 -17.24 5.79 18.28
C SER A 275 -16.31 6.15 19.44
N HIS A 276 -15.44 7.16 19.25
CA HIS A 276 -14.53 7.71 20.26
C HIS A 276 -15.02 9.05 20.83
N ASN A 277 -16.28 9.43 20.59
CA ASN A 277 -16.87 10.73 20.99
C ASN A 277 -16.08 11.96 20.49
N LEU A 278 -15.43 11.84 19.34
CA LEU A 278 -14.68 12.90 18.69
C LEU A 278 -15.48 13.49 17.54
N THR A 279 -15.52 14.79 17.44
CA THR A 279 -16.16 15.50 16.32
C THR A 279 -15.11 16.23 15.50
N LYS A 280 -15.29 16.21 14.17
CA LYS A 280 -14.46 17.00 13.27
C LYS A 280 -14.70 18.50 13.58
N HIS A 281 -13.65 19.22 13.88
CA HIS A 281 -13.69 20.68 14.08
C HIS A 281 -13.55 21.42 12.76
#